data_345c51609ffc2a16f1b3b249af8e8de6
#
_entry.id   345c51609ffc2a16f1b3b249af8e8de6
#
_cell.length_a   1.000
_cell.length_b   1.000
_cell.length_c   1.000
_cell.angle_alpha   90.00
_cell.angle_beta   90.00
_cell.angle_gamma   90.00
#
_symmetry.space_group_name_H-M   'P 1'
#
loop_
_entity.id
_entity.type
_entity.pdbx_description
1 polymer ?
#
loop_
_entity_poly.entity_id
_entity_poly.type
_entity_poly.pdbx_seq_one_letter_code
_entity_poly.pdbx_strand_id
1 'polypeptide(L)'
;MILKGVIMAYIDQIKERAKIDRKTIVLPESNDKRTLLAAAEIIKEGIANIIMIGNAEKIHDGAGWLEIDLDDVTIIDPETTPKMDEYINLLYETRKSKGMTIEKATEILHKDYLTFGIMMVKNNDADGMVAGACHSTADTLRPALQILKTAPGVKLVSAFFIVDTVFKDMGDNGAFIFADCGLNQDPNSEELAYIAESSSRSFKSLIGPKPVIAMLSHSTKGSAKHALVDKVVEATRIAQEKFPHLVIDGELQTDAALVPSVAKNKAPGSPVGGKANVLIFPNLDAGNIGYKLVQRLGGAEAYGPMLQGIAKPVNDLSRGCSWQDIVGVVALTAVQAQISQ
;
A
#
# COMPACT_ATOMS: atom_id res chain seq x y z
N MET A 1 16.32 -14.08 -36.38
CA MET A 1 17.07 -13.55 -35.20
C MET A 1 16.02 -12.90 -34.30
N ILE A 2 15.49 -13.68 -33.36
CA ILE A 2 14.44 -13.20 -32.43
C ILE A 2 15.18 -12.52 -31.29
N LEU A 3 15.08 -11.20 -31.21
CA LEU A 3 15.47 -10.43 -30.03
C LEU A 3 14.64 -10.97 -28.86
N LYS A 4 15.27 -11.65 -27.91
CA LYS A 4 14.66 -11.96 -26.61
C LYS A 4 14.32 -10.61 -25.99
N GLY A 5 13.02 -10.26 -25.97
CA GLY A 5 12.57 -9.07 -25.25
C GLY A 5 12.98 -9.21 -23.78
N VAL A 6 13.72 -8.26 -23.29
CA VAL A 6 14.01 -8.13 -21.86
C VAL A 6 12.65 -7.89 -21.20
N ILE A 7 12.17 -8.83 -20.40
CA ILE A 7 10.95 -8.65 -19.60
C ILE A 7 11.31 -7.58 -18.57
N MET A 8 10.70 -6.41 -18.63
CA MET A 8 10.87 -5.35 -17.64
C MET A 8 10.42 -5.88 -16.27
N ALA A 9 11.17 -5.54 -15.22
CA ALA A 9 10.74 -5.80 -13.85
C ALA A 9 9.38 -5.15 -13.59
N TYR A 10 8.59 -5.72 -12.69
CA TYR A 10 7.26 -5.19 -12.38
C TYR A 10 7.30 -3.71 -11.99
N ILE A 11 8.26 -3.33 -11.14
CA ILE A 11 8.38 -1.94 -10.66
C ILE A 11 8.72 -0.95 -11.78
N ASP A 12 9.50 -1.35 -12.78
CA ASP A 12 9.82 -0.49 -13.91
C ASP A 12 8.59 -0.20 -14.77
N GLN A 13 7.68 -1.18 -14.90
CA GLN A 13 6.39 -0.95 -15.58
C GLN A 13 5.52 0.05 -14.81
N ILE A 14 5.51 -0.01 -13.48
CA ILE A 14 4.81 0.95 -12.62
C ILE A 14 5.41 2.34 -12.74
N LYS A 15 6.74 2.46 -12.74
CA LYS A 15 7.42 3.75 -12.95
C LYS A 15 7.02 4.38 -14.29
N GLU A 16 7.04 3.61 -15.37
CA GLU A 16 6.62 4.11 -16.70
C GLU A 16 5.15 4.55 -16.71
N ARG A 17 4.25 3.83 -16.02
CA ARG A 17 2.85 4.26 -15.88
C ARG A 17 2.74 5.56 -15.07
N ALA A 18 3.49 5.72 -13.99
CA ALA A 18 3.47 6.91 -13.16
C ALA A 18 3.88 8.17 -13.96
N LYS A 19 4.85 8.05 -14.88
CA LYS A 19 5.33 9.15 -15.73
C LYS A 19 4.26 9.70 -16.71
N ILE A 20 3.25 8.91 -17.07
CA ILE A 20 2.23 9.31 -18.06
C ILE A 20 1.38 10.48 -17.56
N ASP A 21 1.02 10.48 -16.27
CA ASP A 21 0.27 11.54 -15.60
C ASP A 21 0.89 11.77 -14.22
N ARG A 22 1.90 12.64 -14.17
CA ARG A 22 2.68 12.88 -12.96
C ARG A 22 1.82 13.44 -11.86
N LYS A 23 1.72 12.69 -10.78
CA LYS A 23 1.03 13.10 -9.56
C LYS A 23 1.99 13.78 -8.58
N THR A 24 1.44 14.58 -7.70
CA THR A 24 2.19 15.28 -6.65
C THR A 24 2.14 14.47 -5.37
N ILE A 25 3.29 13.97 -4.91
CA ILE A 25 3.40 13.11 -3.73
C ILE A 25 4.19 13.83 -2.64
N VAL A 26 3.64 13.80 -1.41
CA VAL A 26 4.29 14.35 -0.22
C VAL A 26 5.21 13.32 0.40
N LEU A 27 6.44 13.74 0.72
CA LEU A 27 7.43 13.02 1.52
C LEU A 27 7.74 13.84 2.79
N PRO A 28 7.06 13.58 3.91
CA PRO A 28 7.16 14.42 5.10
C PRO A 28 8.42 14.17 5.94
N GLU A 29 9.12 13.06 5.72
CA GLU A 29 10.30 12.65 6.51
C GLU A 29 11.60 13.21 5.91
N SER A 30 11.66 14.53 5.72
CA SER A 30 12.75 15.24 5.06
C SER A 30 14.11 15.18 5.79
N ASN A 31 14.14 14.73 7.04
CA ASN A 31 15.37 14.55 7.82
C ASN A 31 16.04 13.18 7.58
N ASP A 32 15.39 12.25 6.87
CA ASP A 32 15.96 10.94 6.57
C ASP A 32 16.70 10.96 5.24
N LYS A 33 17.97 10.56 5.25
CA LYS A 33 18.81 10.51 4.05
C LYS A 33 18.22 9.66 2.92
N ARG A 34 17.47 8.59 3.26
CA ARG A 34 16.83 7.72 2.26
C ARG A 34 15.72 8.45 1.53
N THR A 35 14.97 9.30 2.25
CA THR A 35 13.91 10.13 1.68
C THR A 35 14.50 11.18 0.74
N LEU A 36 15.63 11.81 1.11
CA LEU A 36 16.33 12.76 0.24
C LEU A 36 16.86 12.09 -1.05
N LEU A 37 17.52 10.94 -0.92
CA LEU A 37 18.02 10.16 -2.06
C LEU A 37 16.87 9.73 -2.98
N ALA A 38 15.76 9.27 -2.40
CA ALA A 38 14.58 8.86 -3.17
C ALA A 38 13.95 10.05 -3.91
N ALA A 39 13.82 11.21 -3.25
CA ALA A 39 13.28 12.41 -3.89
C ALA A 39 14.08 12.82 -5.11
N ALA A 40 15.42 12.86 -5.00
CA ALA A 40 16.31 13.18 -6.12
C ALA A 40 16.14 12.19 -7.29
N GLU A 41 16.09 10.89 -7.02
CA GLU A 41 15.95 9.89 -8.09
C GLU A 41 14.55 9.93 -8.72
N ILE A 42 13.48 10.16 -7.93
CA ILE A 42 12.10 10.30 -8.44
C ILE A 42 11.99 11.47 -9.42
N ILE A 43 12.57 12.62 -9.08
CA ILE A 43 12.58 13.81 -9.93
C ILE A 43 13.40 13.54 -11.20
N LYS A 44 14.60 13.02 -11.05
CA LYS A 44 15.50 12.68 -12.16
C LYS A 44 14.86 11.69 -13.14
N GLU A 45 14.17 10.66 -12.66
CA GLU A 45 13.44 9.70 -13.50
C GLU A 45 12.11 10.28 -14.02
N GLY A 46 11.60 11.39 -13.48
CA GLY A 46 10.33 12.00 -13.85
C GLY A 46 9.09 11.21 -13.43
N ILE A 47 9.16 10.45 -12.33
CA ILE A 47 8.11 9.56 -11.84
C ILE A 47 6.93 10.33 -11.25
N ALA A 48 7.20 11.35 -10.44
CA ALA A 48 6.22 12.16 -9.73
C ALA A 48 6.78 13.56 -9.45
N ASN A 49 5.89 14.53 -9.16
CA ASN A 49 6.28 15.78 -8.52
C ASN A 49 6.38 15.52 -7.02
N ILE A 50 7.42 16.05 -6.36
CA ILE A 50 7.66 15.81 -4.94
C ILE A 50 7.49 17.08 -4.14
N ILE A 51 6.76 16.96 -3.03
CA ILE A 51 6.72 17.97 -1.97
C ILE A 51 7.42 17.39 -0.74
N MET A 52 8.42 18.07 -0.21
CA MET A 52 9.04 17.78 1.08
C MET A 52 8.59 18.78 2.11
N ILE A 53 8.38 18.33 3.36
CA ILE A 53 7.93 19.18 4.46
C ILE A 53 9.10 19.44 5.39
N GLY A 54 9.38 20.70 5.70
CA GLY A 54 10.41 21.10 6.65
C GLY A 54 11.14 22.36 6.25
N ASN A 55 12.15 22.70 7.05
CA ASN A 55 12.96 23.88 6.83
C ASN A 55 13.84 23.73 5.58
N ALA A 56 13.71 24.65 4.63
CA ALA A 56 14.36 24.58 3.33
C ALA A 56 15.90 24.58 3.44
N GLU A 57 16.49 25.40 4.31
CA GLU A 57 17.94 25.46 4.51
C GLU A 57 18.49 24.11 4.97
N LYS A 58 17.84 23.47 5.96
CA LYS A 58 18.25 22.16 6.48
C LYS A 58 18.12 21.05 5.43
N ILE A 59 17.09 21.11 4.58
CA ILE A 59 16.88 20.13 3.50
C ILE A 59 17.97 20.30 2.44
N HIS A 60 18.28 21.53 2.03
CA HIS A 60 19.37 21.81 1.07
C HIS A 60 20.75 21.45 1.63
N ASP A 61 21.00 21.74 2.92
CA ASP A 61 22.24 21.28 3.59
C ASP A 61 22.37 19.76 3.54
N GLY A 62 21.29 19.04 3.86
CA GLY A 62 21.25 17.57 3.77
C GLY A 62 21.49 17.05 2.36
N ALA A 63 20.94 17.70 1.35
CA ALA A 63 21.17 17.37 -0.06
C ALA A 63 22.64 17.61 -0.45
N GLY A 64 23.23 18.73 -0.02
CA GLY A 64 24.64 19.05 -0.26
C GLY A 64 25.60 18.01 0.35
N TRP A 65 25.32 17.53 1.57
CA TRP A 65 26.10 16.44 2.18
C TRP A 65 26.01 15.11 1.44
N LEU A 66 24.90 14.87 0.72
CA LEU A 66 24.67 13.66 -0.06
C LEU A 66 25.07 13.81 -1.53
N GLU A 67 25.53 15.00 -1.93
CA GLU A 67 25.88 15.35 -3.32
C GLU A 67 24.71 15.09 -4.30
N ILE A 68 23.47 15.41 -3.89
CA ILE A 68 22.26 15.24 -4.70
C ILE A 68 21.62 16.59 -5.01
N ASP A 69 20.91 16.64 -6.13
CA ASP A 69 20.16 17.80 -6.60
C ASP A 69 18.67 17.64 -6.21
N LEU A 70 18.10 18.70 -5.59
CA LEU A 70 16.70 18.81 -5.22
C LEU A 70 16.04 20.10 -5.80
N ASP A 71 16.60 20.73 -6.82
CA ASP A 71 16.13 21.99 -7.37
C ASP A 71 14.66 21.93 -7.83
N ASP A 72 14.23 20.80 -8.37
CA ASP A 72 12.85 20.57 -8.83
C ASP A 72 11.92 20.00 -7.72
N VAL A 73 12.39 19.91 -6.47
CA VAL A 73 11.57 19.49 -5.32
C VAL A 73 10.91 20.71 -4.69
N THR A 74 9.60 20.69 -4.53
CA THR A 74 8.90 21.72 -3.76
C THR A 74 9.12 21.49 -2.27
N ILE A 75 9.65 22.49 -1.55
CA ILE A 75 9.82 22.45 -0.10
C ILE A 75 8.79 23.36 0.55
N ILE A 76 8.02 22.82 1.52
CA ILE A 76 7.04 23.58 2.30
C ILE A 76 7.41 23.52 3.78
N ASP A 77 7.71 24.71 4.31
CA ASP A 77 7.99 24.89 5.74
C ASP A 77 6.69 25.24 6.48
N PRO A 78 6.23 24.40 7.43
CA PRO A 78 5.06 24.70 8.26
C PRO A 78 5.14 26.03 9.03
N GLU A 79 6.36 26.51 9.33
CA GLU A 79 6.54 27.78 10.06
C GLU A 79 6.28 29.02 9.19
N THR A 80 6.36 28.91 7.86
CA THR A 80 6.30 30.07 6.95
C THR A 80 5.23 29.95 5.86
N THR A 81 4.59 28.81 5.74
CA THR A 81 3.58 28.59 4.69
C THR A 81 2.36 29.49 4.87
N PRO A 82 1.90 30.17 3.80
CA PRO A 82 0.69 31.00 3.86
C PRO A 82 -0.61 30.18 4.03
N LYS A 83 -0.55 28.87 3.87
CA LYS A 83 -1.71 27.95 3.98
C LYS A 83 -1.95 27.42 5.40
N MET A 84 -1.14 27.80 6.39
CA MET A 84 -1.25 27.25 7.74
C MET A 84 -2.64 27.45 8.34
N ASP A 85 -3.19 28.65 8.27
CA ASP A 85 -4.53 28.95 8.80
C ASP A 85 -5.64 28.13 8.10
N GLU A 86 -5.52 27.87 6.81
CA GLU A 86 -6.43 27.03 6.05
C GLU A 86 -6.41 25.59 6.56
N TYR A 87 -5.20 25.03 6.74
CA TYR A 87 -5.04 23.65 7.26
C TYR A 87 -5.48 23.52 8.72
N ILE A 88 -5.23 24.52 9.58
CA ILE A 88 -5.71 24.55 10.97
C ILE A 88 -7.24 24.48 10.99
N ASN A 89 -7.90 25.35 10.23
CA ASN A 89 -9.36 25.38 10.16
C ASN A 89 -9.92 24.07 9.61
N LEU A 90 -9.33 23.50 8.55
CA LEU A 90 -9.75 22.24 7.95
C LEU A 90 -9.58 21.06 8.91
N LEU A 91 -8.48 21.01 9.67
CA LEU A 91 -8.25 19.98 10.69
C LEU A 91 -9.25 20.09 11.84
N TYR A 92 -9.49 21.33 12.32
CA TYR A 92 -10.49 21.59 13.34
C TYR A 92 -11.87 21.14 12.86
N GLU A 93 -12.35 21.59 11.70
CA GLU A 93 -13.66 21.22 11.16
C GLU A 93 -13.80 19.70 10.98
N THR A 94 -12.76 19.05 10.53
CA THR A 94 -12.73 17.59 10.32
C THR A 94 -12.86 16.81 11.63
N ARG A 95 -12.33 17.36 12.75
CA ARG A 95 -12.14 16.63 14.01
C ARG A 95 -12.80 17.27 15.24
N LYS A 96 -13.51 18.39 15.11
CA LYS A 96 -14.16 19.10 16.25
C LYS A 96 -15.12 18.21 17.03
N SER A 97 -15.86 17.31 16.38
CA SER A 97 -16.75 16.34 17.03
C SER A 97 -15.99 15.28 17.87
N LYS A 98 -14.67 15.20 17.74
CA LYS A 98 -13.78 14.31 18.50
C LYS A 98 -12.88 15.10 19.47
N GLY A 99 -13.26 16.35 19.80
CA GLY A 99 -12.56 17.17 20.80
C GLY A 99 -11.32 17.91 20.28
N MET A 100 -11.18 18.10 18.94
CA MET A 100 -10.18 19.01 18.39
C MET A 100 -10.56 20.45 18.70
N THR A 101 -9.59 21.27 19.09
CA THR A 101 -9.70 22.74 19.19
C THR A 101 -8.74 23.39 18.20
N ILE A 102 -8.91 24.70 17.96
CA ILE A 102 -8.01 25.47 17.08
C ILE A 102 -6.57 25.43 17.63
N GLU A 103 -6.39 25.61 18.93
CA GLU A 103 -5.07 25.60 19.58
C GLU A 103 -4.38 24.23 19.42
N LYS A 104 -5.11 23.11 19.59
CA LYS A 104 -4.57 21.77 19.36
C LYS A 104 -4.24 21.53 17.89
N ALA A 105 -5.09 21.99 16.96
CA ALA A 105 -4.82 21.86 15.54
C ALA A 105 -3.56 22.63 15.14
N THR A 106 -3.40 23.86 15.66
CA THR A 106 -2.19 24.68 15.47
C THR A 106 -0.95 23.97 15.98
N GLU A 107 -0.98 23.47 17.23
CA GLU A 107 0.16 22.75 17.82
C GLU A 107 0.56 21.53 17.01
N ILE A 108 -0.43 20.72 16.58
CA ILE A 108 -0.20 19.52 15.79
C ILE A 108 0.47 19.86 14.46
N LEU A 109 -0.07 20.83 13.71
CA LEU A 109 0.41 21.12 12.37
C LEU A 109 1.81 21.76 12.32
N HIS A 110 2.22 22.46 13.38
CA HIS A 110 3.61 22.93 13.51
C HIS A 110 4.60 21.83 13.87
N LYS A 111 4.18 20.79 14.61
CA LYS A 111 5.10 19.78 15.16
C LYS A 111 5.08 18.45 14.42
N ASP A 112 3.98 18.08 13.80
CA ASP A 112 3.77 16.78 13.17
C ASP A 112 3.65 16.90 11.65
N TYR A 113 4.77 16.70 10.98
CA TYR A 113 4.86 16.76 9.52
C TYR A 113 4.04 15.66 8.82
N LEU A 114 3.78 14.53 9.48
CA LEU A 114 2.88 13.50 8.95
C LEU A 114 1.45 14.03 8.84
N THR A 115 0.93 14.59 9.93
CA THR A 115 -0.42 15.19 9.92
C THR A 115 -0.49 16.38 8.96
N PHE A 116 0.56 17.21 8.89
CA PHE A 116 0.62 18.33 7.93
C PHE A 116 0.51 17.81 6.49
N GLY A 117 1.30 16.80 6.10
CA GLY A 117 1.25 16.20 4.76
C GLY A 117 -0.13 15.59 4.44
N ILE A 118 -0.77 14.94 5.42
CA ILE A 118 -2.13 14.43 5.27
C ILE A 118 -3.14 15.55 5.03
N MET A 119 -2.97 16.71 5.68
CA MET A 119 -3.83 17.87 5.42
C MET A 119 -3.65 18.42 4.01
N MET A 120 -2.42 18.41 3.47
CA MET A 120 -2.20 18.76 2.06
C MET A 120 -2.94 17.81 1.12
N VAL A 121 -2.87 16.50 1.36
CA VAL A 121 -3.62 15.51 0.60
C VAL A 121 -5.13 15.72 0.76
N LYS A 122 -5.61 15.99 1.98
CA LYS A 122 -7.03 16.30 2.26
C LYS A 122 -7.53 17.52 1.49
N ASN A 123 -6.70 18.56 1.41
CA ASN A 123 -7.03 19.83 0.76
C ASN A 123 -6.87 19.81 -0.78
N ASN A 124 -6.43 18.70 -1.37
CA ASN A 124 -6.07 18.57 -2.80
C ASN A 124 -4.84 19.41 -3.23
N ASP A 125 -3.96 19.76 -2.32
CA ASP A 125 -2.66 20.36 -2.63
C ASP A 125 -1.62 19.33 -3.02
N ALA A 126 -1.91 18.05 -2.72
CA ALA A 126 -1.17 16.91 -3.17
C ALA A 126 -2.12 15.73 -3.49
N ASP A 127 -1.68 14.83 -4.35
CA ASP A 127 -2.46 13.67 -4.79
C ASP A 127 -2.29 12.46 -3.85
N GLY A 128 -1.17 12.41 -3.12
CA GLY A 128 -0.88 11.33 -2.18
C GLY A 128 0.29 11.62 -1.26
N MET A 129 0.56 10.72 -0.32
CA MET A 129 1.68 10.81 0.61
C MET A 129 2.33 9.46 0.81
N VAL A 130 3.65 9.44 0.98
CA VAL A 130 4.43 8.26 1.38
C VAL A 130 5.28 8.63 2.60
N ALA A 131 5.19 7.84 3.67
CA ALA A 131 5.93 8.02 4.91
C ALA A 131 6.15 6.68 5.63
N GLY A 132 6.86 6.67 6.76
CA GLY A 132 7.09 5.46 7.58
C GLY A 132 8.54 5.00 7.61
N ALA A 133 9.45 5.69 6.91
CA ALA A 133 10.88 5.39 7.00
C ALA A 133 11.44 5.63 8.41
N CYS A 134 10.91 6.64 9.12
CA CYS A 134 11.32 7.02 10.47
C CYS A 134 10.24 6.81 11.53
N HIS A 135 8.98 6.64 11.14
CA HIS A 135 7.83 6.51 12.03
C HIS A 135 7.31 5.07 12.07
N SER A 136 6.51 4.77 13.10
CA SER A 136 5.81 3.49 13.12
C SER A 136 4.60 3.52 12.18
N THR A 137 4.19 2.33 11.70
CA THR A 137 2.95 2.18 10.92
C THR A 137 1.74 2.83 11.60
N ALA A 138 1.65 2.73 12.94
CA ALA A 138 0.56 3.34 13.69
C ALA A 138 0.61 4.87 13.66
N ASP A 139 1.78 5.47 13.71
CA ASP A 139 1.95 6.94 13.67
C ASP A 139 1.64 7.49 12.29
N THR A 140 2.03 6.76 11.23
CA THR A 140 1.74 7.12 9.83
C THR A 140 0.27 6.96 9.49
N LEU A 141 -0.34 5.82 9.82
CA LEU A 141 -1.67 5.49 9.34
C LEU A 141 -2.81 6.04 10.21
N ARG A 142 -2.61 6.20 11.52
CA ARG A 142 -3.66 6.70 12.42
C ARG A 142 -4.18 8.08 12.00
N PRO A 143 -3.35 9.12 11.77
CA PRO A 143 -3.86 10.41 11.31
C PRO A 143 -4.49 10.30 9.91
N ALA A 144 -3.94 9.50 8.99
CA ALA A 144 -4.52 9.30 7.67
C ALA A 144 -5.95 8.73 7.75
N LEU A 145 -6.16 7.66 8.52
CA LEU A 145 -7.47 7.07 8.72
C LEU A 145 -8.46 8.01 9.42
N GLN A 146 -7.98 8.82 10.35
CA GLN A 146 -8.81 9.77 11.08
C GLN A 146 -9.26 10.98 10.26
N ILE A 147 -8.43 11.44 9.34
CA ILE A 147 -8.63 12.66 8.54
C ILE A 147 -9.23 12.35 7.17
N LEU A 148 -8.68 11.40 6.44
CA LEU A 148 -9.12 11.05 5.08
C LEU A 148 -10.32 10.10 5.10
N LYS A 149 -10.40 9.20 6.07
CA LYS A 149 -11.43 8.17 6.23
C LYS A 149 -11.44 7.14 5.08
N THR A 150 -12.46 6.28 5.06
CA THR A 150 -12.68 5.32 3.96
C THR A 150 -13.17 6.02 2.69
N ALA A 151 -12.84 5.43 1.55
CA ALA A 151 -13.45 5.82 0.28
C ALA A 151 -14.98 5.60 0.30
N PRO A 152 -15.75 6.34 -0.51
CA PRO A 152 -17.19 6.15 -0.58
C PRO A 152 -17.57 4.70 -0.89
N GLY A 153 -18.49 4.13 -0.11
CA GLY A 153 -18.95 2.75 -0.27
C GLY A 153 -18.02 1.66 0.25
N VAL A 154 -16.84 2.02 0.77
CA VAL A 154 -15.88 1.08 1.36
C VAL A 154 -16.10 0.99 2.87
N LYS A 155 -16.23 -0.25 3.38
CA LYS A 155 -16.48 -0.50 4.81
C LYS A 155 -15.23 -0.60 5.67
N LEU A 156 -14.09 -1.01 5.06
CA LEU A 156 -12.87 -1.30 5.78
C LEU A 156 -11.65 -0.83 4.98
N VAL A 157 -10.73 -0.12 5.63
CA VAL A 157 -9.38 0.10 5.10
C VAL A 157 -8.52 -1.10 5.47
N SER A 158 -7.76 -1.62 4.53
CA SER A 158 -6.81 -2.71 4.73
C SER A 158 -5.48 -2.40 4.06
N ALA A 159 -4.46 -3.19 4.35
CA ALA A 159 -3.14 -3.01 3.77
C ALA A 159 -2.72 -4.25 2.97
N PHE A 160 -2.01 -4.02 1.87
CA PHE A 160 -1.46 -5.09 1.07
C PHE A 160 0.01 -4.83 0.71
N PHE A 161 0.70 -5.89 0.36
CA PHE A 161 1.99 -5.82 -0.31
C PHE A 161 1.86 -6.32 -1.75
N ILE A 162 2.53 -5.65 -2.67
CA ILE A 162 2.84 -6.24 -3.97
C ILE A 162 4.14 -7.02 -3.78
N VAL A 163 4.08 -8.30 -4.06
CA VAL A 163 5.22 -9.21 -3.97
C VAL A 163 5.58 -9.67 -5.38
N ASP A 164 6.72 -9.19 -5.89
CA ASP A 164 7.27 -9.63 -7.18
C ASP A 164 8.32 -10.71 -6.96
N THR A 165 7.99 -11.93 -7.37
CA THR A 165 8.81 -13.10 -7.14
C THR A 165 9.74 -13.39 -8.34
N VAL A 166 10.77 -14.18 -8.10
CA VAL A 166 11.65 -14.69 -9.17
C VAL A 166 10.95 -15.74 -10.06
N PHE A 167 9.82 -16.30 -9.61
CA PHE A 167 9.06 -17.33 -10.30
C PHE A 167 8.04 -16.72 -11.25
N LYS A 168 8.46 -16.41 -12.48
CA LYS A 168 7.64 -15.69 -13.47
C LYS A 168 6.53 -16.53 -14.12
N ASP A 169 6.50 -17.84 -13.85
CA ASP A 169 5.44 -18.78 -14.23
C ASP A 169 4.29 -18.84 -13.20
N MET A 170 4.43 -18.15 -12.05
CA MET A 170 3.41 -18.08 -11.00
C MET A 170 2.81 -16.67 -10.92
N GLY A 171 1.62 -16.56 -10.32
CA GLY A 171 0.94 -15.27 -10.16
C GLY A 171 0.61 -14.61 -11.51
N ASP A 172 0.77 -13.30 -11.58
CA ASP A 172 0.73 -12.54 -12.85
C ASP A 172 2.17 -12.17 -13.23
N ASN A 173 2.83 -13.03 -13.99
CA ASN A 173 4.24 -12.89 -14.36
C ASN A 173 5.17 -12.65 -13.14
N GLY A 174 4.91 -13.38 -12.05
CA GLY A 174 5.66 -13.30 -10.80
C GLY A 174 5.07 -12.35 -9.76
N ALA A 175 4.13 -11.48 -10.16
CA ALA A 175 3.54 -10.50 -9.26
C ALA A 175 2.29 -11.04 -8.55
N PHE A 176 2.19 -10.70 -7.26
CA PHE A 176 1.11 -11.11 -6.36
C PHE A 176 0.64 -9.93 -5.50
N ILE A 177 -0.60 -9.99 -5.03
CA ILE A 177 -1.04 -9.24 -3.84
C ILE A 177 -1.12 -10.18 -2.64
N PHE A 178 -0.49 -9.75 -1.53
CA PHE A 178 -0.61 -10.36 -0.20
C PHE A 178 -1.34 -9.41 0.73
N ALA A 179 -2.50 -9.80 1.29
CA ALA A 179 -3.34 -8.97 2.16
C ALA A 179 -4.07 -9.79 3.25
N ASP A 180 -4.39 -9.27 4.44
CA ASP A 180 -3.79 -8.07 5.01
C ASP A 180 -2.46 -8.43 5.68
N CYS A 181 -1.43 -7.65 5.41
CA CYS A 181 -0.09 -7.92 5.96
C CYS A 181 0.47 -6.74 6.78
N GLY A 182 -0.35 -5.68 7.02
CA GLY A 182 0.17 -4.45 7.61
C GLY A 182 -0.76 -3.67 8.55
N LEU A 183 -2.07 -3.94 8.59
CA LEU A 183 -3.02 -3.09 9.31
C LEU A 183 -3.98 -3.85 10.25
N ASN A 184 -4.76 -4.79 9.74
CA ASN A 184 -5.83 -5.45 10.50
C ASN A 184 -5.28 -6.68 11.22
N GLN A 185 -5.26 -6.65 12.56
CA GLN A 185 -4.60 -7.67 13.38
C GLN A 185 -5.31 -9.03 13.28
N ASP A 186 -6.62 -9.05 13.53
CA ASP A 186 -7.44 -10.28 13.50
C ASP A 186 -8.81 -9.96 12.88
N PRO A 187 -8.89 -9.80 11.55
CA PRO A 187 -10.13 -9.50 10.87
C PRO A 187 -11.13 -10.65 11.04
N ASN A 188 -12.39 -10.32 11.27
CA ASN A 188 -13.48 -11.29 11.29
C ASN A 188 -13.84 -11.76 9.87
N SER A 189 -14.78 -12.71 9.74
CA SER A 189 -15.13 -13.31 8.45
C SER A 189 -15.68 -12.29 7.45
N GLU A 190 -16.48 -11.32 7.90
CA GLU A 190 -16.98 -10.26 7.01
C GLU A 190 -15.88 -9.32 6.57
N GLU A 191 -14.99 -8.92 7.47
CA GLU A 191 -13.82 -8.07 7.17
C GLU A 191 -12.88 -8.75 6.18
N LEU A 192 -12.60 -10.05 6.34
CA LEU A 192 -11.81 -10.83 5.39
C LEU A 192 -12.43 -10.84 3.97
N ALA A 193 -13.76 -10.94 3.87
CA ALA A 193 -14.46 -10.87 2.59
C ALA A 193 -14.28 -9.49 1.92
N TYR A 194 -14.34 -8.39 2.67
CA TYR A 194 -14.08 -7.05 2.15
C TYR A 194 -12.59 -6.82 1.81
N ILE A 195 -11.66 -7.41 2.57
CA ILE A 195 -10.23 -7.38 2.23
C ILE A 195 -10.01 -8.07 0.88
N ALA A 196 -10.62 -9.22 0.65
CA ALA A 196 -10.52 -9.94 -0.62
C ALA A 196 -11.06 -9.12 -1.80
N GLU A 197 -12.20 -8.45 -1.64
CA GLU A 197 -12.80 -7.61 -2.65
C GLU A 197 -11.92 -6.38 -2.96
N SER A 198 -11.45 -5.67 -1.92
CA SER A 198 -10.55 -4.53 -2.09
C SER A 198 -9.23 -4.95 -2.76
N SER A 199 -8.67 -6.11 -2.37
CA SER A 199 -7.44 -6.66 -2.98
C SER A 199 -7.64 -7.03 -4.46
N SER A 200 -8.83 -7.51 -4.83
CA SER A 200 -9.20 -7.75 -6.23
C SER A 200 -9.17 -6.46 -7.06
N ARG A 201 -9.70 -5.37 -6.53
CA ARG A 201 -9.66 -4.05 -7.19
C ARG A 201 -8.23 -3.53 -7.31
N SER A 202 -7.46 -3.61 -6.21
CA SER A 202 -6.05 -3.20 -6.21
C SER A 202 -5.24 -4.00 -7.22
N PHE A 203 -5.47 -5.32 -7.33
CA PHE A 203 -4.82 -6.18 -8.32
C PHE A 203 -5.15 -5.73 -9.75
N LYS A 204 -6.43 -5.51 -10.06
CA LYS A 204 -6.86 -5.05 -11.40
C LYS A 204 -6.25 -3.72 -11.78
N SER A 205 -6.11 -2.83 -10.82
CA SER A 205 -5.62 -1.47 -11.04
C SER A 205 -4.10 -1.41 -11.21
N LEU A 206 -3.36 -2.22 -10.46
CA LEU A 206 -1.92 -2.12 -10.37
C LEU A 206 -1.18 -3.21 -11.16
N ILE A 207 -1.68 -4.45 -11.18
CA ILE A 207 -0.97 -5.60 -11.72
C ILE A 207 -1.57 -6.08 -13.03
N GLY A 208 -2.81 -6.57 -13.00
CA GLY A 208 -3.40 -7.16 -14.20
C GLY A 208 -4.91 -7.41 -14.09
N PRO A 209 -5.59 -7.67 -15.22
CA PRO A 209 -7.06 -7.66 -15.28
C PRO A 209 -7.74 -8.87 -14.63
N LYS A 210 -6.99 -9.91 -14.26
CA LYS A 210 -7.55 -11.21 -13.85
C LYS A 210 -7.12 -11.62 -12.45
N PRO A 211 -7.66 -11.02 -11.38
CA PRO A 211 -7.40 -11.48 -10.02
C PRO A 211 -8.01 -12.87 -9.79
N VAL A 212 -7.21 -13.77 -9.22
CA VAL A 212 -7.59 -15.11 -8.75
C VAL A 212 -7.26 -15.19 -7.28
N ILE A 213 -8.27 -15.26 -6.42
CA ILE A 213 -8.16 -14.99 -5.00
C ILE A 213 -8.22 -16.28 -4.19
N ALA A 214 -7.23 -16.52 -3.35
CA ALA A 214 -7.21 -17.61 -2.38
C ALA A 214 -7.38 -17.08 -0.96
N MET A 215 -8.39 -17.58 -0.25
CA MET A 215 -8.58 -17.37 1.18
C MET A 215 -7.75 -18.39 1.94
N LEU A 216 -6.64 -17.97 2.54
CA LEU A 216 -5.61 -18.87 3.07
C LEU A 216 -5.94 -19.39 4.47
N SER A 217 -5.60 -20.64 4.68
CA SER A 217 -5.68 -21.35 5.97
C SER A 217 -4.62 -22.45 6.04
N HIS A 218 -4.40 -23.03 7.21
CA HIS A 218 -3.69 -24.28 7.36
C HIS A 218 -4.53 -25.52 6.95
N SER A 219 -5.80 -25.30 6.59
CA SER A 219 -6.75 -26.32 6.12
C SER A 219 -7.06 -26.12 4.63
N THR A 220 -7.42 -27.21 3.94
CA THR A 220 -7.97 -27.18 2.57
C THR A 220 -9.23 -28.03 2.57
N LYS A 221 -10.38 -27.38 2.27
CA LYS A 221 -11.68 -28.03 2.06
C LYS A 221 -12.05 -29.03 3.19
N GLY A 222 -11.91 -28.57 4.44
CA GLY A 222 -12.30 -29.35 5.63
C GLY A 222 -11.23 -30.34 6.12
N SER A 223 -9.97 -30.25 5.66
CA SER A 223 -8.88 -31.13 6.12
C SER A 223 -8.54 -30.95 7.61
N ALA A 224 -8.92 -29.82 8.23
CA ALA A 224 -8.80 -29.55 9.65
C ALA A 224 -10.09 -28.92 10.20
N LYS A 225 -10.32 -29.05 11.52
CA LYS A 225 -11.45 -28.45 12.23
C LYS A 225 -10.94 -27.58 13.36
N HIS A 226 -11.17 -26.27 13.26
CA HIS A 226 -10.78 -25.30 14.27
C HIS A 226 -11.49 -23.96 13.99
N ALA A 227 -11.79 -23.17 15.03
CA ALA A 227 -12.44 -21.87 14.88
C ALA A 227 -11.74 -20.92 13.88
N LEU A 228 -10.40 -20.96 13.78
CA LEU A 228 -9.65 -20.20 12.77
C LEU A 228 -9.92 -20.69 11.34
N VAL A 229 -10.21 -21.98 11.14
CA VAL A 229 -10.61 -22.54 9.86
C VAL A 229 -12.03 -22.10 9.52
N ASP A 230 -12.96 -22.25 10.49
CA ASP A 230 -14.37 -21.86 10.34
C ASP A 230 -14.51 -20.39 9.95
N LYS A 231 -13.65 -19.51 10.52
CA LYS A 231 -13.57 -18.09 10.16
C LYS A 231 -13.30 -17.89 8.67
N VAL A 232 -12.34 -18.63 8.10
CA VAL A 232 -11.97 -18.49 6.68
C VAL A 232 -13.01 -19.11 5.76
N VAL A 233 -13.60 -20.26 6.15
CA VAL A 233 -14.72 -20.88 5.44
C VAL A 233 -15.89 -19.91 5.32
N GLU A 234 -16.29 -19.30 6.44
CA GLU A 234 -17.38 -18.32 6.47
C GLU A 234 -17.03 -17.05 5.68
N ALA A 235 -15.79 -16.57 5.77
CA ALA A 235 -15.32 -15.44 4.96
C ALA A 235 -15.43 -15.71 3.45
N THR A 236 -15.07 -16.93 3.03
CA THR A 236 -15.18 -17.34 1.63
C THR A 236 -16.63 -17.38 1.17
N ARG A 237 -17.53 -17.96 1.99
CA ARG A 237 -18.96 -17.99 1.71
C ARG A 237 -19.53 -16.57 1.55
N ILE A 238 -19.21 -15.67 2.50
CA ILE A 238 -19.65 -14.26 2.46
C ILE A 238 -19.13 -13.57 1.20
N ALA A 239 -17.86 -13.77 0.84
CA ALA A 239 -17.27 -13.16 -0.34
C ALA A 239 -17.94 -13.63 -1.64
N GLN A 240 -18.22 -14.92 -1.76
CA GLN A 240 -18.91 -15.51 -2.91
C GLN A 240 -20.35 -14.99 -3.06
N GLU A 241 -21.06 -14.83 -1.95
CA GLU A 241 -22.43 -14.30 -1.96
C GLU A 241 -22.50 -12.80 -2.25
N LYS A 242 -21.64 -12.00 -1.59
CA LYS A 242 -21.67 -10.52 -1.75
C LYS A 242 -21.00 -10.05 -3.04
N PHE A 243 -20.00 -10.78 -3.53
CA PHE A 243 -19.18 -10.41 -4.68
C PHE A 243 -19.08 -11.54 -5.70
N PRO A 244 -20.21 -11.96 -6.31
CA PRO A 244 -20.25 -13.14 -7.21
C PRO A 244 -19.42 -12.99 -8.49
N HIS A 245 -18.89 -11.81 -8.76
CA HIS A 245 -18.00 -11.54 -9.89
C HIS A 245 -16.54 -11.92 -9.62
N LEU A 246 -16.17 -12.26 -8.36
CA LEU A 246 -14.82 -12.64 -8.00
C LEU A 246 -14.53 -14.09 -8.35
N VAL A 247 -13.35 -14.35 -8.87
CA VAL A 247 -12.78 -15.69 -8.92
C VAL A 247 -12.09 -15.95 -7.58
N ILE A 248 -12.81 -16.54 -6.64
CA ILE A 248 -12.39 -16.71 -5.25
C ILE A 248 -12.77 -18.08 -4.71
N ASP A 249 -11.87 -18.66 -3.92
CA ASP A 249 -12.13 -19.89 -3.17
C ASP A 249 -11.32 -19.96 -1.88
N GLY A 250 -11.75 -20.82 -0.96
CA GLY A 250 -11.16 -21.09 0.34
C GLY A 250 -12.05 -22.06 1.13
N GLU A 251 -11.61 -22.51 2.26
CA GLU A 251 -10.26 -22.28 2.77
C GLU A 251 -9.23 -23.13 1.99
N LEU A 252 -8.09 -22.56 1.70
CA LEU A 252 -7.01 -23.25 0.97
C LEU A 252 -5.67 -23.12 1.70
N GLN A 253 -4.91 -24.20 1.76
CA GLN A 253 -3.48 -24.14 2.08
C GLN A 253 -2.74 -23.45 0.92
N THR A 254 -1.60 -22.85 1.22
CA THR A 254 -0.81 -22.10 0.25
C THR A 254 -0.36 -22.96 -0.95
N ASP A 255 0.00 -24.21 -0.71
CA ASP A 255 0.37 -25.14 -1.79
C ASP A 255 -0.81 -25.48 -2.71
N ALA A 256 -2.03 -25.66 -2.16
CA ALA A 256 -3.24 -25.85 -2.95
C ALA A 256 -3.67 -24.55 -3.70
N ALA A 257 -3.35 -23.38 -3.15
CA ALA A 257 -3.62 -22.10 -3.80
C ALA A 257 -2.70 -21.82 -4.98
N LEU A 258 -1.43 -22.27 -4.92
CA LEU A 258 -0.37 -21.87 -5.86
C LEU A 258 0.07 -22.96 -6.84
N VAL A 259 -0.17 -24.26 -6.53
CA VAL A 259 0.36 -25.37 -7.34
C VAL A 259 -0.79 -26.17 -7.96
N PRO A 260 -0.96 -26.15 -9.30
CA PRO A 260 -2.08 -26.82 -9.96
C PRO A 260 -2.20 -28.32 -9.68
N SER A 261 -1.09 -29.06 -9.58
CA SER A 261 -1.10 -30.50 -9.25
C SER A 261 -1.58 -30.76 -7.83
N VAL A 262 -1.26 -29.89 -6.88
CA VAL A 262 -1.74 -29.98 -5.49
C VAL A 262 -3.22 -29.62 -5.41
N ALA A 263 -3.64 -28.54 -6.10
CA ALA A 263 -5.04 -28.12 -6.17
C ALA A 263 -5.94 -29.22 -6.71
N LYS A 264 -5.51 -29.93 -7.76
CA LYS A 264 -6.26 -31.05 -8.35
C LYS A 264 -6.55 -32.15 -7.34
N ASN A 265 -5.63 -32.39 -6.40
CA ASN A 265 -5.78 -33.46 -5.39
C ASN A 265 -6.52 -32.96 -4.14
N LYS A 266 -6.19 -31.77 -3.62
CA LYS A 266 -6.70 -31.27 -2.34
C LYS A 266 -8.01 -30.46 -2.47
N ALA A 267 -8.23 -29.80 -3.61
CA ALA A 267 -9.39 -28.93 -3.88
C ALA A 267 -9.93 -29.14 -5.31
N PRO A 268 -10.37 -30.38 -5.67
CA PRO A 268 -10.89 -30.65 -6.99
C PRO A 268 -12.12 -29.77 -7.28
N GLY A 269 -12.14 -29.15 -8.47
CA GLY A 269 -13.23 -28.24 -8.87
C GLY A 269 -13.10 -26.82 -8.36
N SER A 270 -12.07 -26.47 -7.60
CA SER A 270 -11.82 -25.10 -7.16
C SER A 270 -11.59 -24.16 -8.38
N PRO A 271 -12.28 -23.00 -8.46
CA PRO A 271 -12.05 -22.02 -9.52
C PRO A 271 -10.64 -21.39 -9.44
N VAL A 272 -9.97 -21.47 -8.29
CA VAL A 272 -8.59 -21.00 -8.11
C VAL A 272 -7.60 -21.95 -8.80
N GLY A 273 -7.82 -23.27 -8.69
CA GLY A 273 -7.10 -24.28 -9.46
C GLY A 273 -5.58 -24.26 -9.31
N GLY A 274 -5.04 -23.77 -8.20
CA GLY A 274 -3.60 -23.62 -7.99
C GLY A 274 -2.96 -22.44 -8.76
N LYS A 275 -3.74 -21.45 -9.15
CA LYS A 275 -3.30 -20.28 -9.94
C LYS A 275 -3.61 -18.96 -9.26
N ALA A 276 -3.66 -18.94 -7.92
CA ALA A 276 -3.89 -17.74 -7.17
C ALA A 276 -2.79 -16.68 -7.43
N ASN A 277 -3.21 -15.42 -7.54
CA ASN A 277 -2.33 -14.26 -7.63
C ASN A 277 -2.70 -13.17 -6.59
N VAL A 278 -3.79 -13.40 -5.84
CA VAL A 278 -4.19 -12.61 -4.67
C VAL A 278 -4.34 -13.57 -3.50
N LEU A 279 -3.52 -13.39 -2.47
CA LEU A 279 -3.46 -14.23 -1.28
C LEU A 279 -4.00 -13.46 -0.08
N ILE A 280 -5.13 -13.92 0.49
CA ILE A 280 -5.75 -13.32 1.66
C ILE A 280 -5.39 -14.13 2.89
N PHE A 281 -4.65 -13.51 3.80
CA PHE A 281 -4.17 -14.13 5.03
C PHE A 281 -5.22 -14.05 6.14
N PRO A 282 -5.33 -15.07 7.01
CA PRO A 282 -6.38 -15.12 8.04
C PRO A 282 -6.22 -14.11 9.17
N ASN A 283 -5.00 -13.60 9.38
CA ASN A 283 -4.66 -12.58 10.38
C ASN A 283 -3.30 -11.95 10.06
N LEU A 284 -2.96 -10.90 10.80
CA LEU A 284 -1.74 -10.12 10.58
C LEU A 284 -0.46 -10.93 10.79
N ASP A 285 -0.41 -11.83 11.78
CA ASP A 285 0.78 -12.65 12.03
C ASP A 285 1.12 -13.50 10.81
N ALA A 286 0.13 -14.21 10.26
CA ALA A 286 0.32 -15.04 9.08
C ALA A 286 0.77 -14.20 7.87
N GLY A 287 0.14 -13.06 7.62
CA GLY A 287 0.47 -12.18 6.50
C GLY A 287 1.83 -11.51 6.64
N ASN A 288 2.12 -10.92 7.81
CA ASN A 288 3.36 -10.19 8.08
C ASN A 288 4.59 -11.11 8.08
N ILE A 289 4.48 -12.28 8.71
CA ILE A 289 5.53 -13.30 8.69
C ILE A 289 5.70 -13.84 7.26
N GLY A 290 4.58 -14.15 6.58
CA GLY A 290 4.58 -14.74 5.25
C GLY A 290 5.30 -13.89 4.21
N TYR A 291 4.96 -12.59 4.07
CA TYR A 291 5.61 -11.77 3.08
C TYR A 291 7.11 -11.56 3.38
N LYS A 292 7.49 -11.43 4.66
CA LYS A 292 8.91 -11.28 5.04
C LYS A 292 9.73 -12.53 4.73
N LEU A 293 9.17 -13.72 4.96
CA LEU A 293 9.84 -14.97 4.58
C LEU A 293 10.07 -15.05 3.07
N VAL A 294 9.04 -14.72 2.28
CA VAL A 294 9.15 -14.71 0.82
C VAL A 294 10.17 -13.66 0.36
N GLN A 295 10.16 -12.45 0.94
CA GLN A 295 11.11 -11.40 0.63
C GLN A 295 12.55 -11.81 0.99
N ARG A 296 12.78 -12.23 2.24
CA ARG A 296 14.14 -12.44 2.77
C ARG A 296 14.76 -13.77 2.35
N LEU A 297 13.99 -14.83 2.29
CA LEU A 297 14.47 -16.18 1.94
C LEU A 297 14.18 -16.52 0.47
N GLY A 298 13.07 -16.04 -0.09
CA GLY A 298 12.68 -16.29 -1.48
C GLY A 298 13.27 -15.33 -2.49
N GLY A 299 13.95 -14.26 -2.03
CA GLY A 299 14.55 -13.26 -2.92
C GLY A 299 13.53 -12.42 -3.71
N ALA A 300 12.28 -12.37 -3.22
CA ALA A 300 11.26 -11.52 -3.83
C ALA A 300 11.41 -10.06 -3.42
N GLU A 301 10.99 -9.16 -4.28
CA GLU A 301 10.76 -7.76 -3.93
C GLU A 301 9.37 -7.59 -3.30
N ALA A 302 9.24 -6.76 -2.28
CA ALA A 302 7.98 -6.53 -1.58
C ALA A 302 7.77 -5.03 -1.38
N TYR A 303 6.76 -4.47 -2.04
CA TYR A 303 6.40 -3.05 -2.00
C TYR A 303 5.16 -2.84 -1.15
N GLY A 304 5.29 -2.04 -0.10
CA GLY A 304 4.20 -1.76 0.84
C GLY A 304 4.68 -1.49 2.28
N PRO A 305 3.74 -1.40 3.26
CA PRO A 305 2.32 -1.70 3.06
C PRO A 305 1.57 -0.59 2.32
N MET A 306 0.86 -0.97 1.28
CA MET A 306 0.00 -0.10 0.51
C MET A 306 -1.41 -0.10 1.10
N LEU A 307 -2.02 1.07 1.32
CA LEU A 307 -3.40 1.14 1.78
C LEU A 307 -4.38 0.99 0.62
N GLN A 308 -5.47 0.26 0.90
CA GLN A 308 -6.63 0.15 0.03
C GLN A 308 -7.90 0.45 0.79
N GLY A 309 -8.87 1.05 0.10
CA GLY A 309 -10.13 1.46 0.72
C GLY A 309 -10.09 2.79 1.47
N ILE A 310 -8.95 3.47 1.52
CA ILE A 310 -8.84 4.85 2.00
C ILE A 310 -9.26 5.84 0.91
N ALA A 311 -9.80 7.01 1.29
CA ALA A 311 -10.36 7.98 0.33
C ALA A 311 -9.33 8.59 -0.61
N LYS A 312 -8.07 8.72 -0.18
CA LYS A 312 -6.95 9.20 -0.99
C LYS A 312 -5.67 8.42 -0.68
N PRO A 313 -4.75 8.25 -1.64
CA PRO A 313 -3.56 7.45 -1.45
C PRO A 313 -2.64 8.01 -0.37
N VAL A 314 -2.48 7.26 0.71
CA VAL A 314 -1.44 7.46 1.73
C VAL A 314 -0.87 6.09 2.02
N ASN A 315 0.43 5.92 1.82
CA ASN A 315 1.09 4.63 1.97
C ASN A 315 2.22 4.69 2.99
N ASP A 316 2.41 3.58 3.69
CA ASP A 316 3.41 3.42 4.72
C ASP A 316 4.66 2.72 4.17
N LEU A 317 5.77 2.88 4.85
CA LEU A 317 7.04 2.25 4.56
C LEU A 317 7.48 1.37 5.75
N SER A 318 8.24 0.34 5.47
CA SER A 318 8.98 -0.33 6.54
C SER A 318 10.11 0.58 7.02
N ARG A 319 10.34 0.69 8.33
CA ARG A 319 11.53 1.38 8.87
C ARG A 319 12.87 0.81 8.38
N GLY A 320 12.86 -0.43 7.91
CA GLY A 320 14.01 -1.08 7.28
C GLY A 320 14.05 -0.95 5.76
N CYS A 321 13.26 -0.06 5.14
CA CYS A 321 13.25 0.17 3.71
C CYS A 321 14.57 0.79 3.23
N SER A 322 14.91 0.52 1.98
CA SER A 322 15.93 1.22 1.21
C SER A 322 15.35 2.48 0.55
N TRP A 323 16.20 3.37 0.01
CA TRP A 323 15.71 4.51 -0.78
C TRP A 323 15.04 4.03 -2.09
N GLN A 324 15.45 2.89 -2.65
CA GLN A 324 14.82 2.27 -3.82
C GLN A 324 13.39 1.81 -3.50
N ASP A 325 13.16 1.27 -2.29
CA ASP A 325 11.80 0.91 -1.85
C ASP A 325 10.90 2.15 -1.78
N ILE A 326 11.45 3.30 -1.32
CA ILE A 326 10.70 4.57 -1.29
C ILE A 326 10.31 5.00 -2.71
N VAL A 327 11.25 4.95 -3.67
CA VAL A 327 10.97 5.25 -5.09
C VAL A 327 9.85 4.35 -5.62
N GLY A 328 9.90 3.06 -5.34
CA GLY A 328 8.88 2.09 -5.76
C GLY A 328 7.51 2.38 -5.17
N VAL A 329 7.43 2.67 -3.86
CA VAL A 329 6.16 3.00 -3.19
C VAL A 329 5.61 4.33 -3.67
N VAL A 330 6.45 5.34 -3.96
CA VAL A 330 6.01 6.61 -4.57
C VAL A 330 5.44 6.38 -5.97
N ALA A 331 6.08 5.57 -6.80
CA ALA A 331 5.56 5.23 -8.13
C ALA A 331 4.18 4.55 -8.04
N LEU A 332 4.02 3.59 -7.14
CA LEU A 332 2.75 2.92 -6.87
C LEU A 332 1.69 3.90 -6.34
N THR A 333 2.06 4.81 -5.44
CA THR A 333 1.15 5.84 -4.89
C THR A 333 0.68 6.79 -5.99
N ALA A 334 1.59 7.19 -6.89
CA ALA A 334 1.24 8.01 -8.06
C ALA A 334 0.23 7.29 -8.97
N VAL A 335 0.45 6.00 -9.27
CA VAL A 335 -0.50 5.20 -10.06
C VAL A 335 -1.84 5.02 -9.32
N GLN A 336 -1.86 4.82 -8.00
CA GLN A 336 -3.11 4.81 -7.24
C GLN A 336 -3.86 6.15 -7.36
N ALA A 337 -3.16 7.28 -7.30
CA ALA A 337 -3.75 8.60 -7.43
C ALA A 337 -4.34 8.87 -8.83
N GLN A 338 -3.73 8.32 -9.90
CA GLN A 338 -4.27 8.38 -11.27
C GLN A 338 -5.63 7.67 -11.40
N ILE A 339 -5.84 6.61 -10.62
CA ILE A 339 -7.03 5.76 -10.71
C ILE A 339 -8.16 6.26 -9.81
N SER A 340 -7.82 6.97 -8.73
CA SER A 340 -8.78 7.44 -7.71
C SER A 340 -9.55 8.72 -8.09
N GLN A 341 -9.41 9.20 -9.32
CA GLN A 341 -10.07 10.40 -9.86
C GLN A 341 -11.43 10.15 -10.45
#